data_da813a9b662091b84ae60b90eb24597f
#
_entry.id   da813a9b662091b84ae60b90eb24597f
#
_cell.length_a   1.000
_cell.length_b   1.000
_cell.length_c   1.000
_cell.angle_alpha   90.00
_cell.angle_beta   90.00
_cell.angle_gamma   90.00
#
_symmetry.space_group_name_H-M   'P 1'
#
loop_
_entity.id
_entity.type
_entity.pdbx_description
1 polymer ?
#
loop_
_entity_poly.entity_id
_entity_poly.type
_entity_poly.pdbx_seq_one_letter_code
_entity_poly.pdbx_strand_id
1 'polypeptide(L)'
;WHVVRGVDGHDADAIKRAVEEARAVTDKPSLLMCKTIIGFGSPNKAGTHDSHGAPLGDAEIALTREALGWKHAPFDIPSDIYAQWDAKEAGQAKEAAWNEKFAAYAKAFPQEAAEFTRRMKGEMPSDFDAKANEFIAKLQANPAKIASRKASQNAIEAFGPLLPEFLGGSADLAPSNLTLWSGSKPINEDAAGNYIHYGVREFGMTAIANGIALHGGFLPYTSTFLMFVEYARNAVRMAALMKQRQVMVYTHDSIGLGEDGPTHQPVEQVASLRVTPNISTWRPCDQVESAIAWKYGVERQDGPTALILSRQNLAQQERTAEQLATVARGGYVLKECAGQPELIFIATGS
;
A
#
# COMPACT_ATOMS: atom_id res chain seq x y z
N TRP A 1 -6.76 11.47 22.84
CA TRP A 1 -5.37 11.05 23.08
C TRP A 1 -4.94 11.40 24.49
N HIS A 2 -4.26 10.49 25.16
CA HIS A 2 -3.47 10.76 26.36
C HIS A 2 -2.12 11.38 25.91
N VAL A 3 -1.63 12.43 26.58
CA VAL A 3 -0.41 13.15 26.14
C VAL A 3 0.52 13.38 27.32
N VAL A 4 1.71 12.78 27.28
CA VAL A 4 2.81 13.03 28.23
C VAL A 4 3.72 14.08 27.62
N ARG A 5 3.88 15.24 28.30
CA ARG A 5 4.62 16.40 27.79
C ARG A 5 5.92 16.61 28.52
N GLY A 6 6.88 17.26 27.84
CA GLY A 6 8.11 17.73 28.45
C GLY A 6 9.06 16.61 28.90
N VAL A 7 9.01 15.46 28.24
CA VAL A 7 9.93 14.36 28.52
C VAL A 7 11.31 14.72 28.00
N ASP A 8 12.32 14.66 28.86
CA ASP A 8 13.71 14.76 28.41
C ASP A 8 14.09 13.47 27.66
N GLY A 9 14.27 13.58 26.34
CA GLY A 9 14.61 12.42 25.49
C GLY A 9 16.06 11.95 25.63
N HIS A 10 16.87 12.58 26.49
CA HIS A 10 18.22 12.14 26.81
C HIS A 10 18.34 11.59 28.25
N ASP A 11 17.26 11.66 29.04
CA ASP A 11 17.16 11.05 30.37
C ASP A 11 16.39 9.71 30.27
N ALA A 12 17.10 8.59 30.44
CA ALA A 12 16.54 7.24 30.36
C ALA A 12 15.43 7.00 31.41
N ASP A 13 15.56 7.57 32.61
CA ASP A 13 14.57 7.43 33.68
C ASP A 13 13.31 8.26 33.38
N ALA A 14 13.46 9.45 32.78
CA ALA A 14 12.32 10.24 32.32
C ALA A 14 11.55 9.51 31.22
N ILE A 15 12.27 8.92 30.26
CA ILE A 15 11.65 8.10 29.18
C ILE A 15 10.93 6.89 29.78
N LYS A 16 11.57 6.18 30.72
CA LYS A 16 10.98 5.01 31.38
C LYS A 16 9.68 5.37 32.08
N ARG A 17 9.67 6.43 32.91
CA ARG A 17 8.46 6.90 33.59
C ARG A 17 7.34 7.26 32.59
N ALA A 18 7.67 7.97 31.51
CA ALA A 18 6.69 8.32 30.47
C ALA A 18 6.09 7.10 29.76
N VAL A 19 6.91 6.08 29.50
CA VAL A 19 6.44 4.81 28.90
C VAL A 19 5.56 4.04 29.89
N GLU A 20 5.91 3.97 31.18
CA GLU A 20 5.10 3.32 32.22
C GLU A 20 3.75 4.01 32.38
N GLU A 21 3.72 5.35 32.40
CA GLU A 21 2.49 6.15 32.40
C GLU A 21 1.63 5.86 31.17
N ALA A 22 2.20 5.86 29.98
CA ALA A 22 1.49 5.57 28.74
C ALA A 22 0.91 4.14 28.72
N ARG A 23 1.63 3.16 29.23
CA ARG A 23 1.17 1.76 29.31
C ARG A 23 0.02 1.55 30.29
N ALA A 24 -0.13 2.40 31.29
CA ALA A 24 -1.24 2.35 32.24
C ALA A 24 -2.56 2.85 31.62
N VAL A 25 -2.51 3.61 30.53
CA VAL A 25 -3.69 4.10 29.81
C VAL A 25 -4.12 3.08 28.76
N THR A 26 -5.29 2.45 28.95
CA THR A 26 -5.75 1.34 28.09
C THR A 26 -6.95 1.69 27.22
N ASP A 27 -7.57 2.85 27.41
CA ASP A 27 -8.81 3.29 26.76
C ASP A 27 -8.59 4.24 25.57
N LYS A 28 -7.36 4.70 25.37
CA LYS A 28 -7.01 5.63 24.30
C LYS A 28 -5.51 5.57 23.96
N PRO A 29 -5.10 5.99 22.74
CA PRO A 29 -3.71 6.05 22.37
C PRO A 29 -2.95 7.12 23.17
N SER A 30 -1.67 6.86 23.47
CA SER A 30 -0.78 7.76 24.18
C SER A 30 0.25 8.37 23.24
N LEU A 31 0.53 9.67 23.41
CA LEU A 31 1.57 10.42 22.72
C LEU A 31 2.57 10.94 23.74
N LEU A 32 3.83 10.53 23.62
CA LEU A 32 4.95 11.04 24.43
C LEU A 32 5.69 12.11 23.65
N MET A 33 5.74 13.32 24.19
CA MET A 33 6.46 14.45 23.56
C MET A 33 7.85 14.58 24.19
N CYS A 34 8.83 13.94 23.54
CA CYS A 34 10.22 13.95 23.98
C CYS A 34 10.98 15.11 23.33
N LYS A 35 11.70 15.88 24.12
CA LYS A 35 12.63 16.89 23.62
C LYS A 35 14.02 16.30 23.51
N THR A 36 14.63 16.41 22.33
CA THR A 36 15.98 15.92 22.06
C THR A 36 16.85 17.03 21.45
N ILE A 37 18.15 16.83 21.46
CA ILE A 37 19.15 17.71 20.80
C ILE A 37 19.86 16.85 19.77
N ILE A 38 19.87 17.28 18.50
CA ILE A 38 20.62 16.59 17.45
C ILE A 38 22.11 16.55 17.80
N GLY A 39 22.78 15.41 17.61
CA GLY A 39 24.19 15.25 17.95
C GLY A 39 24.50 15.32 19.45
N PHE A 40 23.52 14.95 20.29
CA PHE A 40 23.69 14.93 21.75
C PHE A 40 24.99 14.22 22.17
N GLY A 41 25.72 14.83 23.08
CA GLY A 41 27.03 14.35 23.56
C GLY A 41 28.22 14.83 22.75
N SER A 42 28.02 15.43 21.56
CA SER A 42 29.12 16.05 20.81
C SER A 42 29.39 17.47 21.35
N PRO A 43 30.60 17.75 21.91
CA PRO A 43 30.87 19.04 22.50
C PRO A 43 30.79 20.24 21.56
N ASN A 44 31.20 20.04 20.28
CA ASN A 44 31.29 21.14 19.32
C ASN A 44 30.19 21.13 18.25
N LYS A 45 29.48 20.00 18.06
CA LYS A 45 28.51 19.84 16.97
C LYS A 45 27.08 19.58 17.42
N ALA A 46 26.83 19.33 18.72
CA ALA A 46 25.48 19.18 19.24
C ALA A 46 24.63 20.44 18.98
N GLY A 47 23.37 20.24 18.57
CA GLY A 47 22.44 21.32 18.27
C GLY A 47 22.72 22.08 16.98
N THR A 48 23.68 21.64 16.16
CA THR A 48 24.04 22.27 14.89
C THR A 48 23.67 21.38 13.68
N HIS A 49 23.61 21.99 12.51
CA HIS A 49 23.38 21.27 11.26
C HIS A 49 24.53 20.33 10.86
N ASP A 50 25.75 20.55 11.40
CA ASP A 50 26.93 19.73 11.12
C ASP A 50 26.80 18.28 11.59
N SER A 51 25.88 18.02 12.53
CA SER A 51 25.58 16.67 13.01
C SER A 51 24.40 16.00 12.28
N HIS A 52 23.76 16.67 11.29
CA HIS A 52 22.57 16.16 10.62
C HIS A 52 22.86 15.00 9.63
N GLY A 53 23.86 15.12 8.78
CA GLY A 53 24.10 14.13 7.73
C GLY A 53 25.58 13.89 7.44
N ALA A 54 26.48 14.61 8.08
CA ALA A 54 27.91 14.45 7.94
C ALA A 54 28.49 13.61 9.09
N PRO A 55 29.57 12.83 8.85
CA PRO A 55 30.34 12.19 9.92
C PRO A 55 30.87 13.26 10.91
N LEU A 56 30.87 12.95 12.19
CA LEU A 56 31.46 13.86 13.20
C LEU A 56 32.94 14.10 12.96
N GLY A 57 33.67 13.12 12.41
CA GLY A 57 35.12 13.08 12.25
C GLY A 57 35.83 12.55 13.49
N ASP A 58 37.01 11.99 13.32
CA ASP A 58 37.73 11.23 14.36
C ASP A 58 37.98 12.05 15.65
N ALA A 59 38.37 13.32 15.48
CA ALA A 59 38.61 14.22 16.64
C ALA A 59 37.33 14.46 17.45
N GLU A 60 36.23 14.75 16.81
CA GLU A 60 34.95 15.00 17.48
C GLU A 60 34.35 13.73 18.06
N ILE A 61 34.55 12.56 17.40
CA ILE A 61 34.16 11.25 17.93
C ILE A 61 34.89 10.99 19.25
N ALA A 62 36.19 11.28 19.33
CA ALA A 62 36.95 11.11 20.57
C ALA A 62 36.39 11.95 21.71
N LEU A 63 36.09 13.22 21.45
CA LEU A 63 35.50 14.12 22.43
C LEU A 63 34.08 13.68 22.83
N THR A 64 33.29 13.22 21.88
CA THR A 64 31.93 12.73 22.15
C THR A 64 31.95 11.46 23.01
N ARG A 65 32.88 10.55 22.77
CA ARG A 65 33.07 9.34 23.60
C ARG A 65 33.45 9.71 25.03
N GLU A 66 34.33 10.68 25.20
CA GLU A 66 34.71 11.18 26.51
C GLU A 66 33.53 11.84 27.24
N ALA A 67 32.79 12.71 26.57
CA ALA A 67 31.60 13.39 27.09
C ALA A 67 30.49 12.42 27.51
N LEU A 68 30.31 11.33 26.76
CA LEU A 68 29.33 10.25 27.05
C LEU A 68 29.88 9.16 28.01
N GLY A 69 31.12 9.27 28.44
CA GLY A 69 31.78 8.29 29.34
C GLY A 69 32.03 6.92 28.70
N TRP A 70 32.04 6.85 27.35
CA TRP A 70 32.25 5.58 26.62
C TRP A 70 33.76 5.28 26.48
N LYS A 71 34.22 4.27 27.20
CA LYS A 71 35.66 3.94 27.35
C LYS A 71 36.14 2.79 26.43
N HIS A 72 35.24 2.11 25.74
CA HIS A 72 35.59 0.94 24.92
C HIS A 72 36.07 1.35 23.53
N ALA A 73 36.87 0.53 22.88
CA ALA A 73 37.33 0.75 21.50
C ALA A 73 36.16 0.80 20.51
N PRO A 74 36.34 1.39 19.30
CA PRO A 74 35.32 1.31 18.26
C PRO A 74 34.89 -0.12 17.98
N PHE A 75 33.56 -0.38 17.94
CA PHE A 75 32.94 -1.69 17.74
C PHE A 75 33.21 -2.73 18.84
N ASP A 76 33.86 -2.35 19.93
CA ASP A 76 34.05 -3.19 21.11
C ASP A 76 32.91 -2.92 22.10
N ILE A 77 31.93 -3.84 22.11
CA ILE A 77 30.77 -3.75 23.01
C ILE A 77 30.96 -4.77 24.14
N PRO A 78 30.94 -4.34 25.40
CA PRO A 78 31.06 -5.22 26.56
C PRO A 78 30.05 -6.38 26.56
N SER A 79 30.47 -7.54 27.03
CA SER A 79 29.65 -8.75 27.06
C SER A 79 28.41 -8.63 27.94
N ASP A 80 28.47 -7.84 29.00
CA ASP A 80 27.34 -7.54 29.87
C ASP A 80 26.27 -6.71 29.17
N ILE A 81 26.65 -5.78 28.30
CA ILE A 81 25.72 -5.03 27.45
C ILE A 81 25.08 -5.97 26.44
N TYR A 82 25.85 -6.85 25.77
CA TYR A 82 25.27 -7.88 24.89
C TYR A 82 24.26 -8.73 25.63
N ALA A 83 24.59 -9.20 26.85
CA ALA A 83 23.69 -10.03 27.63
C ALA A 83 22.39 -9.32 28.02
N GLN A 84 22.46 -8.01 28.32
CA GLN A 84 21.27 -7.21 28.65
C GLN A 84 20.36 -6.97 27.42
N TRP A 85 20.93 -6.90 26.23
CA TRP A 85 20.19 -6.70 24.97
C TRP A 85 19.80 -8.03 24.28
N ASP A 86 20.35 -9.15 24.70
CA ASP A 86 20.01 -10.47 24.13
C ASP A 86 18.60 -10.90 24.54
N ALA A 87 17.67 -10.75 23.62
CA ALA A 87 16.28 -11.14 23.80
C ALA A 87 15.93 -12.52 23.22
N LYS A 88 16.92 -13.36 22.81
CA LYS A 88 16.65 -14.63 22.14
C LYS A 88 15.82 -15.58 22.99
N GLU A 89 16.21 -15.82 24.24
CA GLU A 89 15.45 -16.71 25.15
C GLU A 89 14.05 -16.16 25.45
N ALA A 90 13.95 -14.85 25.76
CA ALA A 90 12.67 -14.20 26.02
C ALA A 90 11.78 -14.19 24.77
N GLY A 91 12.36 -13.99 23.59
CA GLY A 91 11.67 -14.07 22.30
C GLY A 91 11.16 -15.48 22.03
N GLN A 92 11.99 -16.49 22.20
CA GLN A 92 11.62 -17.90 22.02
C GLN A 92 10.48 -18.33 22.96
N ALA A 93 10.52 -17.87 24.22
CA ALA A 93 9.45 -18.18 25.18
C ALA A 93 8.11 -17.52 24.75
N LYS A 94 8.13 -16.28 24.25
CA LYS A 94 6.94 -15.59 23.74
C LYS A 94 6.38 -16.26 22.48
N GLU A 95 7.26 -16.67 21.57
CA GLU A 95 6.88 -17.39 20.35
C GLU A 95 6.27 -18.77 20.69
N ALA A 96 6.86 -19.51 21.60
CA ALA A 96 6.32 -20.79 22.06
C ALA A 96 4.92 -20.63 22.67
N ALA A 97 4.72 -19.62 23.53
CA ALA A 97 3.42 -19.33 24.12
C ALA A 97 2.37 -18.90 23.07
N TRP A 98 2.76 -18.15 22.05
CA TRP A 98 1.91 -17.82 20.92
C TRP A 98 1.53 -19.07 20.12
N ASN A 99 2.50 -19.91 19.78
CA ASN A 99 2.29 -21.12 19.00
C ASN A 99 1.35 -22.11 19.71
N GLU A 100 1.46 -22.24 21.04
CA GLU A 100 0.52 -23.04 21.85
C GLU A 100 -0.92 -22.49 21.75
N LYS A 101 -1.10 -21.17 21.91
CA LYS A 101 -2.42 -20.53 21.76
C LYS A 101 -2.98 -20.72 20.37
N PHE A 102 -2.16 -20.52 19.34
CA PHE A 102 -2.59 -20.67 17.95
C PHE A 102 -2.95 -22.13 17.62
N ALA A 103 -2.18 -23.10 18.13
CA ALA A 103 -2.51 -24.53 17.98
C ALA A 103 -3.87 -24.89 18.63
N ALA A 104 -4.14 -24.36 19.82
CA ALA A 104 -5.43 -24.53 20.49
C ALA A 104 -6.57 -23.86 19.70
N TYR A 105 -6.34 -22.66 19.18
CA TYR A 105 -7.29 -21.95 18.32
C TYR A 105 -7.56 -22.76 17.02
N ALA A 106 -6.53 -23.23 16.35
CA ALA A 106 -6.66 -24.01 15.12
C ALA A 106 -7.41 -25.33 15.34
N LYS A 107 -7.30 -25.93 16.50
CA LYS A 107 -8.08 -27.12 16.88
C LYS A 107 -9.56 -26.79 17.10
N ALA A 108 -9.87 -25.64 17.70
CA ALA A 108 -11.24 -25.22 18.01
C ALA A 108 -11.94 -24.59 16.78
N PHE A 109 -11.18 -23.87 15.94
CA PHE A 109 -11.67 -23.09 14.80
C PHE A 109 -10.78 -23.33 13.57
N PRO A 110 -10.83 -24.54 12.96
CA PRO A 110 -9.89 -24.91 11.91
C PRO A 110 -10.03 -24.09 10.62
N GLN A 111 -11.24 -23.65 10.27
CA GLN A 111 -11.48 -22.85 9.06
C GLN A 111 -10.95 -21.43 9.24
N GLU A 112 -11.23 -20.81 10.37
CA GLU A 112 -10.79 -19.45 10.69
C GLU A 112 -9.26 -19.39 10.84
N ALA A 113 -8.65 -20.41 11.43
CA ALA A 113 -7.19 -20.50 11.55
C ALA A 113 -6.50 -20.69 10.19
N ALA A 114 -7.09 -21.51 9.30
CA ALA A 114 -6.60 -21.67 7.93
C ALA A 114 -6.70 -20.35 7.15
N GLU A 115 -7.84 -19.66 7.26
CA GLU A 115 -8.07 -18.36 6.61
C GLU A 115 -7.13 -17.27 7.15
N PHE A 116 -6.93 -17.19 8.46
CA PHE A 116 -5.94 -16.30 9.07
C PHE A 116 -4.54 -16.56 8.52
N THR A 117 -4.14 -17.83 8.47
CA THR A 117 -2.82 -18.22 7.97
C THR A 117 -2.64 -17.87 6.50
N ARG A 118 -3.66 -18.12 5.66
CA ARG A 118 -3.68 -17.77 4.24
C ARG A 118 -3.47 -16.28 4.05
N ARG A 119 -4.24 -15.44 4.76
CA ARG A 119 -4.16 -13.98 4.67
C ARG A 119 -2.81 -13.45 5.12
N MET A 120 -2.29 -13.95 6.25
CA MET A 120 -0.98 -13.51 6.76
C MET A 120 0.18 -13.89 5.84
N LYS A 121 0.05 -14.97 5.06
CA LYS A 121 0.99 -15.35 3.99
C LYS A 121 0.79 -14.58 2.68
N GLY A 122 -0.30 -13.82 2.54
CA GLY A 122 -0.67 -13.13 1.31
C GLY A 122 -1.11 -14.05 0.17
N GLU A 123 -1.44 -15.31 0.48
CA GLU A 123 -1.91 -16.30 -0.51
C GLU A 123 -3.32 -15.97 -0.99
N MET A 124 -3.59 -16.18 -2.28
CA MET A 124 -4.93 -16.01 -2.84
C MET A 124 -5.84 -17.18 -2.44
N PRO A 125 -7.18 -16.98 -2.36
CA PRO A 125 -8.12 -18.08 -2.25
C PRO A 125 -7.94 -19.08 -3.42
N SER A 126 -8.03 -20.37 -3.13
CA SER A 126 -7.72 -21.44 -4.12
C SER A 126 -8.61 -21.43 -5.36
N ASP A 127 -9.80 -20.87 -5.26
CA ASP A 127 -10.78 -20.79 -6.36
C ASP A 127 -10.80 -19.43 -7.06
N PHE A 128 -9.99 -18.45 -6.59
CA PHE A 128 -9.97 -17.09 -7.13
C PHE A 128 -9.61 -17.07 -8.62
N ASP A 129 -8.53 -17.74 -9.02
CA ASP A 129 -8.07 -17.74 -10.42
C ASP A 129 -9.16 -18.24 -11.37
N ALA A 130 -9.78 -19.39 -11.03
CA ALA A 130 -10.85 -19.99 -11.84
C ALA A 130 -12.06 -19.06 -11.98
N LYS A 131 -12.54 -18.48 -10.87
CA LYS A 131 -13.70 -17.58 -10.86
C LYS A 131 -13.39 -16.24 -11.56
N ALA A 132 -12.19 -15.71 -11.40
CA ALA A 132 -11.77 -14.50 -12.10
C ALA A 132 -11.71 -14.72 -13.61
N ASN A 133 -11.17 -15.86 -14.07
CA ASN A 133 -11.11 -16.20 -15.48
C ASN A 133 -12.51 -16.45 -16.06
N GLU A 134 -13.43 -17.08 -15.32
CA GLU A 134 -14.84 -17.23 -15.72
C GLU A 134 -15.51 -15.86 -15.91
N PHE A 135 -15.30 -14.92 -14.97
CA PHE A 135 -15.82 -13.57 -15.08
C PHE A 135 -15.28 -12.86 -16.33
N ILE A 136 -13.97 -12.92 -16.57
CA ILE A 136 -13.30 -12.32 -17.75
C ILE A 136 -13.87 -12.91 -19.04
N ALA A 137 -14.05 -14.24 -19.12
CA ALA A 137 -14.64 -14.91 -20.28
C ALA A 137 -16.09 -14.46 -20.52
N LYS A 138 -16.88 -14.29 -19.46
CA LYS A 138 -18.24 -13.76 -19.53
C LYS A 138 -18.26 -12.33 -20.09
N LEU A 139 -17.34 -11.46 -19.67
CA LEU A 139 -17.24 -10.10 -20.21
C LEU A 139 -16.85 -10.12 -21.69
N GLN A 140 -15.91 -10.97 -22.10
CA GLN A 140 -15.52 -11.10 -23.50
C GLN A 140 -16.70 -11.55 -24.39
N ALA A 141 -17.53 -12.46 -23.87
CA ALA A 141 -18.71 -12.98 -24.59
C ALA A 141 -19.89 -11.97 -24.64
N ASN A 142 -19.89 -10.95 -23.77
CA ASN A 142 -20.98 -9.96 -23.66
C ASN A 142 -20.45 -8.54 -23.82
N PRO A 143 -20.16 -8.10 -25.06
CA PRO A 143 -19.59 -6.78 -25.31
C PRO A 143 -20.47 -5.64 -24.78
N ALA A 144 -19.82 -4.66 -24.13
CA ALA A 144 -20.50 -3.45 -23.64
C ALA A 144 -19.68 -2.20 -23.93
N LYS A 145 -20.40 -1.09 -24.17
CA LYS A 145 -19.80 0.25 -24.27
C LYS A 145 -20.00 0.98 -22.96
N ILE A 146 -19.02 0.87 -22.07
CA ILE A 146 -19.04 1.46 -20.73
C ILE A 146 -17.73 2.16 -20.41
N ALA A 147 -17.76 3.10 -19.44
CA ALA A 147 -16.55 3.72 -18.92
C ALA A 147 -15.68 2.67 -18.20
N SER A 148 -14.36 2.74 -18.34
CA SER A 148 -13.48 1.77 -17.67
C SER A 148 -13.52 1.89 -16.14
N ARG A 149 -13.87 3.06 -15.56
CA ARG A 149 -14.20 3.17 -14.12
C ARG A 149 -15.42 2.33 -13.72
N LYS A 150 -16.44 2.23 -14.61
CA LYS A 150 -17.61 1.35 -14.38
C LYS A 150 -17.24 -0.12 -14.54
N ALA A 151 -16.40 -0.43 -15.50
CA ALA A 151 -15.83 -1.77 -15.66
C ALA A 151 -15.01 -2.17 -14.42
N SER A 152 -14.25 -1.24 -13.85
CA SER A 152 -13.54 -1.41 -12.57
C SER A 152 -14.50 -1.72 -11.42
N GLN A 153 -15.61 -0.98 -11.29
CA GLN A 153 -16.63 -1.28 -10.28
C GLN A 153 -17.21 -2.69 -10.46
N ASN A 154 -17.49 -3.09 -11.70
CA ASN A 154 -17.99 -4.43 -12.00
C ASN A 154 -16.96 -5.53 -11.62
N ALA A 155 -15.67 -5.25 -11.77
CA ALA A 155 -14.62 -6.16 -11.31
C ALA A 155 -14.54 -6.22 -9.76
N ILE A 156 -14.66 -5.08 -9.07
CA ILE A 156 -14.74 -5.04 -7.60
C ILE A 156 -15.97 -5.82 -7.11
N GLU A 157 -17.12 -5.66 -7.76
CA GLU A 157 -18.36 -6.40 -7.47
C GLU A 157 -18.19 -7.92 -7.62
N ALA A 158 -17.43 -8.35 -8.64
CA ALA A 158 -17.18 -9.77 -8.90
C ALA A 158 -16.12 -10.37 -7.98
N PHE A 159 -15.07 -9.63 -7.67
CA PHE A 159 -13.92 -10.12 -6.90
C PHE A 159 -14.05 -9.89 -5.39
N GLY A 160 -14.75 -8.85 -4.96
CA GLY A 160 -14.95 -8.52 -3.55
C GLY A 160 -15.49 -9.68 -2.72
N PRO A 161 -16.54 -10.41 -3.15
CA PRO A 161 -17.03 -11.57 -2.43
C PRO A 161 -16.03 -12.75 -2.34
N LEU A 162 -15.03 -12.79 -3.22
CA LEU A 162 -14.00 -13.82 -3.25
C LEU A 162 -12.81 -13.49 -2.34
N LEU A 163 -12.67 -12.22 -1.96
CA LEU A 163 -11.50 -11.66 -1.26
C LEU A 163 -11.93 -11.04 0.08
N PRO A 164 -12.15 -11.83 1.13
CA PRO A 164 -12.58 -11.32 2.43
C PRO A 164 -11.55 -10.39 3.09
N GLU A 165 -10.28 -10.39 2.65
CA GLU A 165 -9.22 -9.46 3.02
C GLU A 165 -9.27 -8.11 2.27
N PHE A 166 -10.20 -7.94 1.33
CA PHE A 166 -10.27 -6.76 0.49
C PHE A 166 -10.74 -5.54 1.28
N LEU A 167 -9.94 -4.49 1.34
CA LEU A 167 -10.22 -3.28 2.10
C LEU A 167 -10.09 -2.06 1.20
N GLY A 168 -11.23 -1.53 0.78
CA GLY A 168 -11.31 -0.40 -0.15
C GLY A 168 -11.34 0.96 0.51
N GLY A 169 -11.20 2.00 -0.32
CA GLY A 169 -11.43 3.36 0.12
C GLY A 169 -11.24 4.42 -0.95
N SER A 170 -11.73 5.62 -0.67
CA SER A 170 -11.63 6.75 -1.57
C SER A 170 -11.36 8.05 -0.82
N ALA A 171 -10.65 8.97 -1.47
CA ALA A 171 -10.43 10.34 -1.00
C ALA A 171 -11.65 11.23 -1.31
N ASP A 172 -12.79 10.90 -0.69
CA ASP A 172 -14.08 11.58 -0.82
C ASP A 172 -14.68 11.60 -2.24
N LEU A 173 -14.29 10.64 -3.07
CA LEU A 173 -14.71 10.52 -4.47
C LEU A 173 -15.36 9.18 -4.80
N ALA A 174 -15.84 8.43 -3.81
CA ALA A 174 -16.38 7.08 -4.00
C ALA A 174 -17.50 7.01 -5.08
N PRO A 175 -18.47 7.93 -5.15
CA PRO A 175 -19.49 7.92 -6.21
C PRO A 175 -18.92 8.23 -7.60
N SER A 176 -17.88 9.07 -7.69
CA SER A 176 -17.27 9.46 -8.97
C SER A 176 -16.27 8.42 -9.46
N ASN A 177 -15.50 7.82 -8.55
CA ASN A 177 -14.53 6.78 -8.86
C ASN A 177 -15.18 5.40 -9.06
N LEU A 178 -16.45 5.24 -8.61
CA LEU A 178 -17.17 3.98 -8.66
C LEU A 178 -16.42 2.83 -7.94
N THR A 179 -16.03 3.08 -6.70
CA THR A 179 -15.26 2.11 -5.89
C THR A 179 -16.06 1.47 -4.75
N LEU A 180 -17.30 1.89 -4.56
CA LEU A 180 -18.27 1.16 -3.76
C LEU A 180 -18.87 0.00 -4.55
N TRP A 181 -19.11 -1.10 -3.88
CA TRP A 181 -19.78 -2.29 -4.39
C TRP A 181 -20.86 -2.77 -3.40
N SER A 182 -21.72 -3.71 -3.79
CA SER A 182 -22.88 -4.12 -2.98
C SER A 182 -22.53 -4.65 -1.59
N GLY A 183 -21.34 -5.22 -1.42
CA GLY A 183 -20.83 -5.69 -0.14
C GLY A 183 -19.99 -4.67 0.64
N SER A 184 -19.88 -3.41 0.19
CA SER A 184 -19.11 -2.38 0.91
C SER A 184 -19.78 -2.03 2.23
N LYS A 185 -19.01 -2.07 3.32
CA LYS A 185 -19.42 -1.67 4.67
C LYS A 185 -18.39 -0.72 5.25
N PRO A 186 -18.79 0.52 5.64
CA PRO A 186 -17.87 1.47 6.24
C PRO A 186 -17.33 0.97 7.59
N ILE A 187 -16.01 1.11 7.82
CA ILE A 187 -15.37 0.66 9.07
C ILE A 187 -15.78 1.48 10.30
N ASN A 188 -16.29 2.69 10.11
CA ASN A 188 -16.80 3.53 11.20
C ASN A 188 -18.21 3.14 11.64
N GLU A 189 -18.93 2.36 10.87
CA GLU A 189 -20.27 1.85 11.17
C GLU A 189 -20.23 0.39 11.62
N ASP A 190 -19.27 -0.38 11.12
CA ASP A 190 -19.08 -1.80 11.44
C ASP A 190 -17.58 -2.09 11.60
N ALA A 191 -17.17 -2.59 12.77
CA ALA A 191 -15.78 -2.96 13.03
C ALA A 191 -15.26 -4.07 12.11
N ALA A 192 -16.15 -4.87 11.50
CA ALA A 192 -15.85 -5.83 10.45
C ALA A 192 -16.01 -5.25 9.03
N GLY A 193 -16.10 -3.92 8.91
CA GLY A 193 -16.23 -3.23 7.63
C GLY A 193 -15.03 -3.42 6.73
N ASN A 194 -15.25 -3.18 5.44
CA ASN A 194 -14.26 -3.36 4.37
C ASN A 194 -14.08 -2.13 3.48
N TYR A 195 -14.53 -0.96 3.96
CA TYR A 195 -14.41 0.30 3.23
C TYR A 195 -14.08 1.47 4.14
N ILE A 196 -13.11 2.29 3.73
CA ILE A 196 -12.62 3.46 4.46
C ILE A 196 -12.98 4.74 3.70
N HIS A 197 -13.75 5.63 4.34
CA HIS A 197 -13.98 6.98 3.86
C HIS A 197 -12.85 7.90 4.33
N TYR A 198 -11.82 8.07 3.50
CA TYR A 198 -10.61 8.82 3.87
C TYR A 198 -10.81 10.34 3.95
N GLY A 199 -11.90 10.86 3.33
CA GLY A 199 -12.06 12.29 3.09
C GLY A 199 -11.05 12.79 2.05
N VAL A 200 -10.96 14.10 1.83
CA VAL A 200 -10.01 14.71 0.87
C VAL A 200 -8.59 14.66 1.45
N ARG A 201 -7.95 13.49 1.37
CA ARG A 201 -6.62 13.20 1.97
C ARG A 201 -5.85 12.17 1.15
N GLU A 202 -5.48 12.50 -0.07
CA GLU A 202 -4.83 11.57 -1.01
C GLU A 202 -3.52 11.02 -0.47
N PHE A 203 -2.69 11.87 0.14
CA PHE A 203 -1.46 11.42 0.80
C PHE A 203 -1.75 10.52 1.99
N GLY A 204 -2.63 10.96 2.89
CA GLY A 204 -3.00 10.19 4.09
C GLY A 204 -3.63 8.85 3.73
N MET A 205 -4.53 8.82 2.74
CA MET A 205 -5.14 7.59 2.21
C MET A 205 -4.08 6.59 1.74
N THR A 206 -3.17 7.04 0.88
CA THR A 206 -2.13 6.16 0.32
C THR A 206 -1.13 5.72 1.39
N ALA A 207 -0.75 6.60 2.32
CA ALA A 207 0.14 6.27 3.43
C ALA A 207 -0.49 5.28 4.43
N ILE A 208 -1.78 5.43 4.73
CA ILE A 208 -2.53 4.49 5.56
C ILE A 208 -2.62 3.12 4.86
N ALA A 209 -2.91 3.09 3.56
CA ALA A 209 -2.93 1.86 2.78
C ALA A 209 -1.55 1.16 2.76
N ASN A 210 -0.44 1.92 2.69
CA ASN A 210 0.90 1.37 2.86
C ASN A 210 1.06 0.68 4.23
N GLY A 211 0.58 1.32 5.30
CA GLY A 211 0.63 0.75 6.65
C GLY A 211 -0.22 -0.51 6.79
N ILE A 212 -1.40 -0.54 6.19
CA ILE A 212 -2.29 -1.72 6.16
C ILE A 212 -1.62 -2.87 5.41
N ALA A 213 -1.02 -2.61 4.24
CA ALA A 213 -0.31 -3.62 3.47
C ALA A 213 0.91 -4.17 4.24
N LEU A 214 1.67 -3.30 4.93
CA LEU A 214 2.81 -3.68 5.78
C LEU A 214 2.40 -4.55 6.98
N HIS A 215 1.23 -4.28 7.56
CA HIS A 215 0.70 -5.11 8.65
C HIS A 215 0.42 -6.54 8.19
N GLY A 216 0.00 -6.70 6.94
CA GLY A 216 -0.42 -7.99 6.39
C GLY A 216 -1.87 -8.37 6.76
N GLY A 217 -2.37 -9.43 6.14
CA GLY A 217 -3.73 -9.94 6.37
C GLY A 217 -4.84 -9.17 5.64
N PHE A 218 -4.53 -8.04 5.00
CA PHE A 218 -5.43 -7.23 4.20
C PHE A 218 -4.86 -6.93 2.82
N LEU A 219 -5.74 -6.73 1.86
CA LEU A 219 -5.42 -6.28 0.51
C LEU A 219 -6.09 -4.91 0.28
N PRO A 220 -5.37 -3.81 0.50
CA PRO A 220 -5.96 -2.48 0.34
C PRO A 220 -6.09 -2.08 -1.14
N TYR A 221 -7.19 -1.38 -1.45
CA TYR A 221 -7.29 -0.56 -2.65
C TYR A 221 -7.73 0.87 -2.31
N THR A 222 -7.15 1.83 -3.01
CA THR A 222 -7.40 3.26 -2.81
C THR A 222 -7.90 3.90 -4.08
N SER A 223 -8.63 5.01 -3.98
CA SER A 223 -9.11 5.69 -5.18
C SER A 223 -9.17 7.20 -5.05
N THR A 224 -8.80 7.85 -6.16
CA THR A 224 -8.97 9.28 -6.40
C THR A 224 -8.98 9.56 -7.91
N PHE A 225 -9.12 10.81 -8.34
CA PHE A 225 -8.88 11.18 -9.74
C PHE A 225 -7.39 11.08 -10.07
N LEU A 226 -7.06 10.78 -11.32
CA LEU A 226 -5.66 10.65 -11.74
C LEU A 226 -4.85 11.93 -11.47
N MET A 227 -5.44 13.11 -11.73
CA MET A 227 -4.79 14.38 -11.44
C MET A 227 -4.34 14.50 -9.98
N PHE A 228 -5.13 13.97 -9.04
CA PHE A 228 -4.87 14.12 -7.62
C PHE A 228 -3.82 13.16 -7.06
N VAL A 229 -3.25 12.27 -7.91
CA VAL A 229 -2.06 11.51 -7.53
C VAL A 229 -0.89 12.42 -7.12
N GLU A 230 -0.87 13.66 -7.63
CA GLU A 230 0.16 14.64 -7.29
C GLU A 230 0.19 14.93 -5.78
N TYR A 231 -0.97 14.97 -5.11
CA TYR A 231 -1.02 15.11 -3.65
C TYR A 231 -0.50 13.88 -2.91
N ALA A 232 -0.59 12.68 -3.50
CA ALA A 232 -0.17 11.42 -2.90
C ALA A 232 1.25 10.98 -3.28
N ARG A 233 1.95 11.73 -4.10
CA ARG A 233 3.17 11.36 -4.81
C ARG A 233 4.21 10.63 -3.97
N ASN A 234 4.55 11.17 -2.80
CA ASN A 234 5.54 10.55 -1.92
C ASN A 234 5.06 9.21 -1.34
N ALA A 235 3.79 9.11 -0.96
CA ALA A 235 3.23 7.87 -0.43
C ALA A 235 3.15 6.78 -1.51
N VAL A 236 2.81 7.14 -2.76
CA VAL A 236 2.84 6.26 -3.93
C VAL A 236 4.26 5.74 -4.20
N ARG A 237 5.26 6.64 -4.19
CA ARG A 237 6.66 6.26 -4.34
C ARG A 237 7.13 5.34 -3.21
N MET A 238 6.69 5.58 -1.98
CA MET A 238 7.02 4.72 -0.83
C MET A 238 6.37 3.35 -0.94
N ALA A 239 5.13 3.23 -1.44
CA ALA A 239 4.53 1.93 -1.72
C ALA A 239 5.40 1.08 -2.66
N ALA A 240 5.90 1.70 -3.73
CA ALA A 240 6.77 1.05 -4.70
C ALA A 240 8.14 0.67 -4.10
N LEU A 241 8.77 1.58 -3.36
CA LEU A 241 10.06 1.36 -2.70
C LEU A 241 9.99 0.24 -1.66
N MET A 242 8.92 0.20 -0.88
CA MET A 242 8.65 -0.82 0.13
C MET A 242 8.04 -2.11 -0.46
N LYS A 243 7.82 -2.16 -1.78
CA LYS A 243 7.21 -3.31 -2.49
C LYS A 243 5.84 -3.71 -1.92
N GLN A 244 5.01 -2.71 -1.57
CA GLN A 244 3.74 -2.99 -0.92
C GLN A 244 2.67 -3.39 -1.94
N ARG A 245 1.99 -4.50 -1.66
CA ARG A 245 0.86 -4.99 -2.44
C ARG A 245 -0.37 -4.14 -2.17
N GLN A 246 -0.78 -3.33 -3.13
CA GLN A 246 -2.03 -2.60 -3.12
C GLN A 246 -2.47 -2.22 -4.52
N VAL A 247 -3.77 -1.96 -4.70
CA VAL A 247 -4.34 -1.49 -5.96
C VAL A 247 -4.72 -0.02 -5.82
N MET A 248 -4.15 0.82 -6.66
CA MET A 248 -4.41 2.26 -6.71
C MET A 248 -5.30 2.57 -7.91
N VAL A 249 -6.54 2.99 -7.67
CA VAL A 249 -7.53 3.29 -8.70
C VAL A 249 -7.53 4.77 -9.00
N TYR A 250 -7.13 5.15 -10.20
CA TYR A 250 -7.08 6.51 -10.69
C TYR A 250 -8.05 6.69 -11.84
N THR A 251 -9.15 7.40 -11.61
CA THR A 251 -10.18 7.64 -12.63
C THR A 251 -10.03 9.03 -13.26
N HIS A 252 -10.83 9.33 -14.28
CA HIS A 252 -10.78 10.62 -15.00
C HIS A 252 -9.41 10.84 -15.65
N ASP A 253 -9.04 9.89 -16.52
CA ASP A 253 -7.67 9.62 -16.99
C ASP A 253 -7.14 10.62 -18.05
N SER A 254 -7.98 11.48 -18.60
CA SER A 254 -7.61 12.28 -19.76
C SER A 254 -8.51 13.51 -19.94
N ILE A 255 -8.24 14.29 -20.99
CA ILE A 255 -9.11 15.40 -21.46
C ILE A 255 -10.56 14.92 -21.70
N GLY A 256 -10.77 13.63 -21.96
CA GLY A 256 -12.09 13.01 -22.15
C GLY A 256 -12.99 13.03 -20.91
N LEU A 257 -12.51 13.47 -19.75
CA LEU A 257 -13.36 13.64 -18.56
C LEU A 257 -14.41 14.76 -18.74
N GLY A 258 -14.12 15.76 -19.58
CA GLY A 258 -15.08 16.80 -19.98
C GLY A 258 -14.92 18.13 -19.27
N GLU A 259 -16.01 18.67 -18.75
CA GLU A 259 -16.20 20.04 -18.29
C GLU A 259 -15.47 20.45 -16.99
N ASP A 260 -14.89 19.52 -16.24
CA ASP A 260 -14.21 19.83 -14.97
C ASP A 260 -12.97 20.74 -15.14
N GLY A 261 -12.44 20.81 -16.37
CA GLY A 261 -11.42 21.77 -16.77
C GLY A 261 -9.99 21.37 -16.39
N PRO A 262 -9.02 22.29 -16.59
CA PRO A 262 -7.57 21.98 -16.53
C PRO A 262 -7.08 21.59 -15.14
N THR A 263 -7.78 21.91 -14.07
CA THR A 263 -7.43 21.51 -12.70
C THR A 263 -7.69 20.02 -12.44
N HIS A 264 -8.46 19.36 -13.31
CA HIS A 264 -8.85 17.94 -13.18
C HIS A 264 -8.38 17.08 -14.36
N GLN A 265 -7.97 17.72 -15.47
CA GLN A 265 -7.52 17.05 -16.69
C GLN A 265 -6.03 16.67 -16.58
N PRO A 266 -5.68 15.39 -16.39
CA PRO A 266 -4.29 14.98 -16.25
C PRO A 266 -3.56 15.05 -17.61
N VAL A 267 -2.26 15.39 -17.55
CA VAL A 267 -1.34 15.44 -18.71
C VAL A 267 -0.10 14.59 -18.43
N GLU A 268 0.67 14.95 -17.40
CA GLU A 268 1.94 14.31 -17.05
C GLU A 268 1.84 13.13 -16.09
N GLN A 269 0.68 12.89 -15.49
CA GLN A 269 0.50 11.92 -14.39
C GLN A 269 0.80 10.48 -14.81
N VAL A 270 0.40 10.09 -16.03
CA VAL A 270 0.70 8.75 -16.57
C VAL A 270 2.20 8.56 -16.74
N ALA A 271 2.88 9.55 -17.32
CA ALA A 271 4.33 9.50 -17.48
C ALA A 271 5.02 9.41 -16.13
N SER A 272 4.57 10.20 -15.16
CA SER A 272 5.14 10.23 -13.82
C SER A 272 4.95 8.93 -13.04
N LEU A 273 3.83 8.23 -13.20
CA LEU A 273 3.64 6.88 -12.66
C LEU A 273 4.57 5.87 -13.33
N ARG A 274 4.70 5.93 -14.67
CA ARG A 274 5.54 5.02 -15.45
C ARG A 274 7.04 5.14 -15.14
N VAL A 275 7.55 6.34 -14.84
CA VAL A 275 8.97 6.53 -14.46
C VAL A 275 9.25 6.18 -13.00
N THR A 276 8.24 5.95 -12.19
CA THR A 276 8.44 5.51 -10.80
C THR A 276 8.76 4.01 -10.78
N PRO A 277 9.97 3.60 -10.35
CA PRO A 277 10.35 2.19 -10.35
C PRO A 277 9.39 1.35 -9.52
N ASN A 278 9.12 0.12 -10.00
CA ASN A 278 8.30 -0.88 -9.33
C ASN A 278 6.80 -0.54 -9.21
N ILE A 279 6.29 0.44 -9.92
CA ILE A 279 4.84 0.60 -10.10
C ILE A 279 4.41 -0.13 -11.38
N SER A 280 3.45 -1.03 -11.28
CA SER A 280 2.78 -1.60 -12.45
C SER A 280 1.63 -0.68 -12.87
N THR A 281 1.78 -0.02 -14.01
CA THR A 281 0.80 0.97 -14.49
C THR A 281 -0.04 0.36 -15.60
N TRP A 282 -1.35 0.21 -15.34
CA TRP A 282 -2.33 -0.33 -16.27
C TRP A 282 -3.28 0.75 -16.77
N ARG A 283 -3.51 0.77 -18.05
CA ARG A 283 -4.42 1.71 -18.70
C ARG A 283 -5.37 0.97 -19.64
N PRO A 284 -6.36 0.24 -19.07
CA PRO A 284 -7.25 -0.62 -19.83
C PRO A 284 -8.18 0.16 -20.76
N CYS A 285 -8.39 -0.35 -21.98
CA CYS A 285 -9.24 0.28 -22.99
C CYS A 285 -10.72 -0.16 -22.93
N ASP A 286 -11.05 -1.22 -22.19
CA ASP A 286 -12.42 -1.74 -22.09
C ASP A 286 -12.64 -2.56 -20.81
N GLN A 287 -13.84 -3.16 -20.68
CA GLN A 287 -14.20 -3.93 -19.50
C GLN A 287 -13.37 -5.22 -19.32
N VAL A 288 -12.92 -5.82 -20.40
CA VAL A 288 -12.12 -7.06 -20.36
C VAL A 288 -10.73 -6.77 -19.83
N GLU A 289 -10.07 -5.78 -20.41
CA GLU A 289 -8.76 -5.36 -19.90
C GLU A 289 -8.83 -4.82 -18.47
N SER A 290 -9.93 -4.13 -18.11
CA SER A 290 -10.14 -3.65 -16.73
C SER A 290 -10.22 -4.82 -15.73
N ALA A 291 -10.92 -5.89 -16.07
CA ALA A 291 -11.01 -7.08 -15.22
C ALA A 291 -9.66 -7.81 -15.11
N ILE A 292 -8.92 -7.93 -16.23
CA ILE A 292 -7.57 -8.53 -16.24
C ILE A 292 -6.60 -7.67 -15.40
N ALA A 293 -6.66 -6.35 -15.52
CA ALA A 293 -5.83 -5.44 -14.75
C ALA A 293 -6.11 -5.54 -13.24
N TRP A 294 -7.38 -5.70 -12.85
CA TRP A 294 -7.76 -5.97 -11.47
C TRP A 294 -7.24 -7.33 -10.98
N LYS A 295 -7.45 -8.39 -11.76
CA LYS A 295 -6.91 -9.72 -11.45
C LYS A 295 -5.40 -9.66 -11.21
N TYR A 296 -4.66 -9.07 -12.15
CA TYR A 296 -3.22 -8.86 -12.02
C TYR A 296 -2.87 -8.06 -10.76
N GLY A 297 -3.58 -6.95 -10.50
CA GLY A 297 -3.30 -6.08 -9.36
C GLY A 297 -3.50 -6.74 -8.01
N VAL A 298 -4.51 -7.59 -7.86
CA VAL A 298 -4.76 -8.33 -6.62
C VAL A 298 -3.85 -9.54 -6.45
N GLU A 299 -3.33 -10.11 -7.52
CA GLU A 299 -2.38 -11.24 -7.48
C GLU A 299 -0.93 -10.79 -7.27
N ARG A 300 -0.57 -9.58 -7.70
CA ARG A 300 0.78 -9.06 -7.60
C ARG A 300 1.21 -8.83 -6.16
N GLN A 301 2.33 -9.42 -5.73
CA GLN A 301 2.81 -9.37 -4.34
C GLN A 301 4.06 -8.51 -4.10
N ASP A 302 4.76 -8.10 -5.16
CA ASP A 302 6.07 -7.45 -5.09
C ASP A 302 6.03 -5.93 -5.31
N GLY A 303 4.85 -5.34 -5.36
CA GLY A 303 4.68 -3.90 -5.52
C GLY A 303 3.24 -3.46 -5.81
N PRO A 304 3.00 -2.14 -5.85
CA PRO A 304 1.69 -1.59 -6.11
C PRO A 304 1.32 -1.64 -7.60
N THR A 305 0.02 -1.73 -7.86
CA THR A 305 -0.55 -1.65 -9.21
C THR A 305 -1.46 -0.41 -9.31
N ALA A 306 -1.19 0.45 -10.29
CA ALA A 306 -1.99 1.62 -10.60
C ALA A 306 -2.91 1.33 -11.79
N LEU A 307 -4.22 1.48 -11.60
CA LEU A 307 -5.25 1.32 -12.61
C LEU A 307 -5.72 2.72 -13.06
N ILE A 308 -5.51 3.06 -14.31
CA ILE A 308 -5.86 4.37 -14.89
C ILE A 308 -7.10 4.20 -15.77
N LEU A 309 -8.18 4.86 -15.38
CA LEU A 309 -9.53 4.55 -15.85
C LEU A 309 -10.26 5.79 -16.38
N SER A 310 -11.03 5.63 -17.46
CA SER A 310 -11.79 6.68 -18.10
C SER A 310 -13.08 7.06 -17.36
N ARG A 311 -13.50 8.33 -17.50
CA ARG A 311 -14.86 8.79 -17.19
C ARG A 311 -15.84 8.46 -18.34
N GLN A 312 -15.40 8.67 -19.57
CA GLN A 312 -16.19 8.43 -20.78
C GLN A 312 -16.31 6.94 -21.10
N ASN A 313 -17.36 6.60 -21.83
CA ASN A 313 -17.62 5.24 -22.27
C ASN A 313 -16.67 4.82 -23.41
N LEU A 314 -16.13 3.62 -23.30
CA LEU A 314 -15.25 3.00 -24.29
C LEU A 314 -15.92 1.77 -24.89
N ALA A 315 -15.70 1.54 -26.18
CA ALA A 315 -16.19 0.35 -26.87
C ALA A 315 -15.27 -0.84 -26.56
N GLN A 316 -15.88 -2.00 -26.31
CA GLN A 316 -15.11 -3.22 -26.14
C GLN A 316 -14.46 -3.62 -27.47
N GLN A 317 -13.23 -4.11 -27.38
CA GLN A 317 -12.49 -4.65 -28.49
C GLN A 317 -12.72 -6.15 -28.64
N GLU A 318 -12.81 -6.62 -29.87
CA GLU A 318 -12.84 -8.05 -30.19
C GLU A 318 -11.44 -8.65 -30.01
N ARG A 319 -11.35 -9.82 -29.39
CA ARG A 319 -10.09 -10.53 -29.16
C ARG A 319 -10.25 -12.03 -29.40
N THR A 320 -9.24 -12.64 -29.97
CA THR A 320 -9.12 -14.11 -30.01
C THR A 320 -8.73 -14.64 -28.62
N ALA A 321 -8.84 -15.93 -28.41
CA ALA A 321 -8.42 -16.57 -27.17
C ALA A 321 -6.90 -16.37 -26.91
N GLU A 322 -6.08 -16.41 -27.96
CA GLU A 322 -4.65 -16.16 -27.85
C GLU A 322 -4.33 -14.71 -27.47
N GLN A 323 -5.03 -13.74 -28.07
CA GLN A 323 -4.91 -12.33 -27.71
C GLN A 323 -5.32 -12.09 -26.27
N LEU A 324 -6.44 -12.67 -25.84
CA LEU A 324 -6.91 -12.55 -24.45
C LEU A 324 -5.87 -13.09 -23.45
N ALA A 325 -5.25 -14.23 -23.74
CA ALA A 325 -4.20 -14.81 -22.91
C ALA A 325 -2.93 -13.96 -22.83
N THR A 326 -2.71 -13.04 -23.78
CA THR A 326 -1.52 -12.18 -23.82
C THR A 326 -1.71 -10.81 -23.20
N VAL A 327 -2.94 -10.38 -22.91
CA VAL A 327 -3.23 -9.07 -22.27
C VAL A 327 -2.44 -8.88 -20.98
N ALA A 328 -2.33 -9.91 -20.16
CA ALA A 328 -1.59 -9.89 -18.89
C ALA A 328 -0.08 -9.62 -19.05
N ARG A 329 0.47 -9.72 -20.26
CA ARG A 329 1.87 -9.34 -20.56
C ARG A 329 2.09 -7.84 -20.65
N GLY A 330 1.02 -7.04 -20.63
CA GLY A 330 1.05 -5.58 -20.68
C GLY A 330 1.04 -4.97 -22.08
N GLY A 331 1.18 -5.78 -23.14
CA GLY A 331 1.06 -5.36 -24.53
C GLY A 331 0.87 -6.56 -25.45
N TYR A 332 0.04 -6.39 -26.46
CA TYR A 332 -0.28 -7.45 -27.43
C TYR A 332 -0.73 -6.85 -28.77
N VAL A 333 -0.68 -7.65 -29.82
CA VAL A 333 -1.18 -7.25 -31.14
C VAL A 333 -2.68 -7.46 -31.19
N LEU A 334 -3.45 -6.36 -31.20
CA LEU A 334 -4.91 -6.39 -31.27
C LEU A 334 -5.39 -6.63 -32.71
N LYS A 335 -4.71 -6.06 -33.70
CA LYS A 335 -5.09 -6.18 -35.11
C LYS A 335 -3.84 -6.37 -35.96
N GLU A 336 -3.81 -7.47 -36.70
CA GLU A 336 -2.76 -7.76 -37.65
C GLU A 336 -3.04 -7.09 -39.00
N CYS A 337 -2.01 -6.87 -39.80
CA CYS A 337 -2.11 -6.47 -41.20
C CYS A 337 -1.81 -7.63 -42.14
N ALA A 338 -2.20 -7.50 -43.41
CA ALA A 338 -1.78 -8.42 -44.47
C ALA A 338 -0.36 -8.09 -44.93
N GLY A 339 0.57 -9.03 -44.84
CA GLY A 339 1.95 -8.86 -45.26
C GLY A 339 2.83 -8.12 -44.24
N GLN A 340 3.86 -7.43 -44.74
CA GLN A 340 4.80 -6.67 -43.92
C GLN A 340 4.14 -5.33 -43.50
N PRO A 341 4.15 -4.98 -42.17
CA PRO A 341 3.61 -3.71 -41.72
C PRO A 341 4.46 -2.54 -42.20
N GLU A 342 3.83 -1.54 -42.82
CA GLU A 342 4.43 -0.24 -43.15
C GLU A 342 4.28 0.77 -41.98
N LEU A 343 3.31 0.57 -41.13
CA LEU A 343 3.01 1.43 -39.98
C LEU A 343 2.49 0.60 -38.81
N ILE A 344 2.94 0.95 -37.59
CA ILE A 344 2.48 0.34 -36.36
C ILE A 344 1.82 1.43 -35.48
N PHE A 345 0.56 1.20 -35.09
CA PHE A 345 -0.12 2.01 -34.08
C PHE A 345 0.04 1.38 -32.72
N ILE A 346 0.55 2.16 -31.76
CA ILE A 346 0.61 1.78 -30.35
C ILE A 346 -0.41 2.64 -29.60
N ALA A 347 -1.38 2.01 -28.97
CA ALA A 347 -2.44 2.68 -28.22
C ALA A 347 -2.57 2.13 -26.81
N THR A 348 -3.03 2.95 -25.87
CA THR A 348 -3.31 2.54 -24.49
C THR A 348 -4.51 3.31 -23.95
N GLY A 349 -5.40 2.63 -23.22
CA GLY A 349 -6.50 3.26 -22.52
C GLY A 349 -7.53 3.94 -23.43
N SER A 350 -7.97 5.13 -23.00
CA SER A 350 -9.00 5.93 -23.69
C SER A 350 -8.45 6.86 -24.75
#